data_ce89846e3ecfb745b50f892526cf6801
#
_entry.id   ce89846e3ecfb745b50f892526cf6801
#
_cell.length_a   1.000
_cell.length_b   1.000
_cell.length_c   1.000
_cell.angle_alpha   90.00
_cell.angle_beta   90.00
_cell.angle_gamma   90.00
#
_symmetry.space_group_name_H-M   'P 1'
#
loop_
_entity.id
_entity.type
_entity.pdbx_description
1 polymer ?
#
loop_
_entity_poly.entity_id
_entity_poly.type
_entity_poly.pdbx_seq_one_letter_code
_entity_poly.pdbx_strand_id
1 'polypeptide(L)'
;MFNGDTVTGIDLDAIGDSSVNLESVSATLDEDITALEVQDAIRALKSNKAPGPDGLCEELYKYSDARIVNFLMIYFNKLFESGMFPLAWSESVIQPLHKKGNKNSPDNYRGISLLNVSGKLCSYVLNKRLTDWVEEHGLINEAQAGFRRNYSTIDHIFTLLALVQKQLLNHGKLYVAFIDFQKAFDLVDRSCPQEEWRKRKNVQSYTKYV
;
A
#
# COMPACT_ATOMS: atom_id res chain seq x y z
N MET A 1 7.20 -12.09 42.64
CA MET A 1 5.92 -11.35 42.73
C MET A 1 6.03 -10.19 41.78
N PHE A 2 5.43 -10.32 40.63
CA PHE A 2 5.30 -9.21 39.68
C PHE A 2 3.96 -8.54 39.99
N ASN A 3 4.00 -7.29 40.47
CA ASN A 3 2.82 -6.47 40.55
C ASN A 3 2.37 -6.17 39.12
N GLY A 4 1.19 -6.64 38.80
CA GLY A 4 0.56 -6.36 37.50
C GLY A 4 0.01 -4.95 37.48
N ASP A 5 0.83 -4.00 37.04
CA ASP A 5 0.31 -2.76 36.52
C ASP A 5 -0.25 -3.07 35.12
N THR A 6 -1.57 -3.15 35.07
CA THR A 6 -2.33 -3.19 33.83
C THR A 6 -1.93 -1.98 33.01
N VAL A 7 -1.21 -2.22 31.91
CA VAL A 7 -1.04 -1.23 30.84
C VAL A 7 -2.44 -0.94 30.32
N THR A 8 -3.05 0.11 30.86
CA THR A 8 -4.29 0.67 30.37
C THR A 8 -4.07 1.10 28.92
N GLY A 9 -5.03 0.77 28.09
CA GLY A 9 -5.01 0.79 26.65
C GLY A 9 -4.32 1.99 26.03
N ILE A 10 -3.75 1.72 24.87
CA ILE A 10 -3.32 2.77 23.93
C ILE A 10 -4.54 3.65 23.70
N ASP A 11 -4.44 4.89 24.13
CA ASP A 11 -5.44 5.91 23.88
C ASP A 11 -5.47 6.19 22.37
N LEU A 12 -6.41 5.55 21.67
CA LEU A 12 -6.60 5.71 20.25
C LEU A 12 -7.08 7.13 19.90
N ASP A 13 -7.61 7.86 20.87
CA ASP A 13 -8.06 9.24 20.70
C ASP A 13 -6.86 10.23 20.64
N ALA A 14 -5.69 9.84 21.15
CA ALA A 14 -4.46 10.64 21.05
C ALA A 14 -3.81 10.63 19.66
N ILE A 15 -4.28 9.79 18.71
CA ILE A 15 -3.75 9.70 17.33
C ILE A 15 -4.50 10.69 16.41
N GLY A 16 -5.47 11.43 16.87
CA GLY A 16 -6.49 12.04 16.04
C GLY A 16 -6.71 13.55 16.10
N ASP A 17 -5.79 14.38 16.53
CA ASP A 17 -6.02 15.83 16.50
C ASP A 17 -5.04 16.62 15.61
N SER A 18 -4.83 16.14 14.40
CA SER A 18 -4.51 17.02 13.28
C SER A 18 -5.83 17.26 12.54
N SER A 19 -6.42 18.44 12.74
CA SER A 19 -7.59 18.92 12.00
C SER A 19 -7.24 19.09 10.52
N VAL A 20 -7.10 17.95 9.82
CA VAL A 20 -6.97 17.92 8.37
C VAL A 20 -8.31 18.39 7.83
N ASN A 21 -8.33 19.54 7.17
CA ASN A 21 -9.54 20.02 6.52
C ASN A 21 -9.93 19.06 5.40
N LEU A 22 -10.94 18.21 5.65
CA LEU A 22 -11.40 17.17 4.72
C LEU A 22 -11.88 17.72 3.38
N GLU A 23 -12.27 19.01 3.31
CA GLU A 23 -12.64 19.67 2.05
C GLU A 23 -11.42 19.91 1.15
N SER A 24 -10.26 20.25 1.74
CA SER A 24 -9.01 20.39 0.97
C SER A 24 -8.44 19.05 0.50
N VAL A 25 -8.71 17.97 1.23
CA VAL A 25 -8.33 16.58 0.86
C VAL A 25 -9.00 16.17 -0.44
N SER A 26 -10.28 16.48 -0.57
CA SER A 26 -11.12 16.13 -1.71
C SER A 26 -10.60 16.75 -3.00
N ALA A 27 -10.19 18.01 -2.98
CA ALA A 27 -9.83 18.73 -4.19
C ALA A 27 -8.64 18.11 -4.94
N THR A 28 -7.57 17.77 -4.24
CA THR A 28 -6.34 17.26 -4.89
C THR A 28 -6.45 15.78 -5.28
N LEU A 29 -7.12 14.97 -4.46
CA LEU A 29 -7.23 13.53 -4.71
C LEU A 29 -8.29 13.20 -5.77
N ASP A 30 -9.31 14.05 -5.93
CA ASP A 30 -10.43 13.86 -6.83
C ASP A 30 -10.21 14.53 -8.22
N GLU A 31 -9.06 15.15 -8.47
CA GLU A 31 -8.72 15.70 -9.78
C GLU A 31 -8.68 14.60 -10.86
N ASP A 32 -8.97 15.01 -12.10
CA ASP A 32 -8.87 14.10 -13.25
C ASP A 32 -7.46 13.52 -13.39
N ILE A 33 -7.41 12.24 -13.74
CA ILE A 33 -6.14 11.54 -14.02
C ILE A 33 -5.57 12.09 -15.33
N THR A 34 -4.32 12.52 -15.26
CA THR A 34 -3.60 13.13 -16.38
C THR A 34 -2.84 12.11 -17.22
N ALA A 35 -2.54 12.47 -18.46
CA ALA A 35 -1.68 11.65 -19.33
C ALA A 35 -0.28 11.45 -18.76
N LEU A 36 0.24 12.41 -18.00
CA LEU A 36 1.55 12.32 -17.36
C LEU A 36 1.57 11.25 -16.27
N GLU A 37 0.55 11.18 -15.44
CA GLU A 37 0.42 10.15 -14.39
C GLU A 37 0.35 8.75 -14.99
N VAL A 38 -0.40 8.59 -16.10
CA VAL A 38 -0.47 7.32 -16.83
C VAL A 38 0.88 6.95 -17.42
N GLN A 39 1.60 7.91 -18.01
CA GLN A 39 2.96 7.68 -18.53
C GLN A 39 3.92 7.26 -17.42
N ASP A 40 3.87 7.91 -16.26
CA ASP A 40 4.71 7.56 -15.12
C ASP A 40 4.40 6.15 -14.61
N ALA A 41 3.11 5.77 -14.55
CA ALA A 41 2.70 4.42 -14.20
C ALA A 41 3.25 3.38 -15.19
N ILE A 42 3.18 3.67 -16.51
CA ILE A 42 3.72 2.79 -17.55
C ILE A 42 5.25 2.67 -17.44
N ARG A 43 5.96 3.77 -17.19
CA ARG A 43 7.42 3.77 -16.97
C ARG A 43 7.85 2.94 -15.77
N ALA A 44 7.03 2.90 -14.73
CA ALA A 44 7.28 2.11 -13.51
C ALA A 44 7.11 0.60 -13.73
N LEU A 45 6.45 0.15 -14.80
CA LEU A 45 6.30 -1.27 -15.12
C LEU A 45 7.67 -1.93 -15.31
N LYS A 46 7.77 -3.19 -14.87
CA LYS A 46 8.98 -4.01 -15.03
C LYS A 46 8.79 -4.95 -16.21
N SER A 47 9.83 -5.15 -17.01
CA SER A 47 9.81 -6.12 -18.11
C SER A 47 10.01 -7.55 -17.60
N ASN A 48 9.63 -8.53 -18.42
CA ASN A 48 9.78 -9.97 -18.15
C ASN A 48 8.98 -10.43 -16.91
N LYS A 49 7.77 -9.91 -16.73
CA LYS A 49 6.84 -10.35 -15.69
C LYS A 49 5.75 -11.23 -16.28
N ALA A 50 5.31 -12.21 -15.50
CA ALA A 50 4.19 -13.05 -15.88
C ALA A 50 2.90 -12.22 -15.98
N PRO A 51 2.07 -12.42 -17.01
CA PRO A 51 0.80 -11.74 -17.18
C PRO A 51 -0.23 -12.15 -16.11
N GLY A 52 -1.25 -11.34 -15.94
CA GLY A 52 -2.43 -11.66 -15.16
C GLY A 52 -3.40 -12.60 -15.91
N PRO A 53 -4.65 -12.73 -15.40
CA PRO A 53 -5.69 -13.58 -16.03
C PRO A 53 -6.02 -13.21 -17.48
N ASP A 54 -5.84 -11.94 -17.86
CA ASP A 54 -6.09 -11.42 -19.21
C ASP A 54 -5.01 -11.81 -20.23
N GLY A 55 -3.91 -12.41 -19.80
CA GLY A 55 -2.78 -12.79 -20.66
C GLY A 55 -1.96 -11.62 -21.21
N LEU A 56 -2.25 -10.37 -20.81
CA LEU A 56 -1.55 -9.19 -21.31
C LEU A 56 -0.27 -8.94 -20.52
N CYS A 57 0.85 -8.84 -21.26
CA CYS A 57 2.17 -8.56 -20.68
C CYS A 57 2.38 -7.05 -20.45
N GLU A 58 3.23 -6.70 -19.48
CA GLU A 58 3.59 -5.32 -19.17
C GLU A 58 4.26 -4.62 -20.37
N GLU A 59 4.97 -5.37 -21.21
CA GLU A 59 5.63 -4.90 -22.44
C GLU A 59 4.64 -4.30 -23.44
N LEU A 60 3.42 -4.83 -23.53
CA LEU A 60 2.39 -4.29 -24.41
C LEU A 60 2.13 -2.79 -24.14
N TYR A 61 2.04 -2.45 -22.88
CA TYR A 61 1.85 -1.05 -22.47
C TYR A 61 3.12 -0.23 -22.56
N LYS A 62 4.26 -0.83 -22.19
CA LYS A 62 5.55 -0.15 -22.11
C LYS A 62 6.08 0.29 -23.47
N TYR A 63 5.83 -0.50 -24.50
CA TYR A 63 6.26 -0.20 -25.88
C TYR A 63 5.12 0.33 -26.76
N SER A 64 3.99 0.68 -26.14
CA SER A 64 2.87 1.30 -26.86
C SER A 64 3.13 2.77 -27.18
N ASP A 65 2.33 3.28 -28.10
CA ASP A 65 2.37 4.69 -28.48
C ASP A 65 1.46 5.57 -27.59
N ALA A 66 1.47 6.88 -27.86
CA ALA A 66 0.67 7.85 -27.10
C ALA A 66 -0.85 7.60 -27.15
N ARG A 67 -1.36 6.83 -28.11
CA ARG A 67 -2.79 6.49 -28.20
C ARG A 67 -3.23 5.62 -27.03
N ILE A 68 -2.38 4.70 -26.60
CA ILE A 68 -2.68 3.86 -25.40
C ILE A 68 -2.69 4.71 -24.14
N VAL A 69 -1.76 5.65 -23.99
CA VAL A 69 -1.75 6.58 -22.85
C VAL A 69 -3.06 7.37 -22.79
N ASN A 70 -3.48 7.96 -23.92
CA ASN A 70 -4.73 8.73 -23.99
C ASN A 70 -5.96 7.85 -23.73
N PHE A 71 -5.99 6.64 -24.26
CA PHE A 71 -7.06 5.68 -24.02
C PHE A 71 -7.15 5.33 -22.52
N LEU A 72 -6.03 4.99 -21.88
CA LEU A 72 -5.99 4.65 -20.45
C LEU A 72 -6.39 5.85 -19.58
N MET A 73 -5.94 7.04 -19.91
CA MET A 73 -6.33 8.27 -19.20
C MET A 73 -7.85 8.47 -19.24
N ILE A 74 -8.48 8.41 -20.41
CA ILE A 74 -9.93 8.54 -20.55
C ILE A 74 -10.66 7.40 -19.83
N TYR A 75 -10.15 6.18 -19.96
CA TYR A 75 -10.72 5.00 -19.34
C TYR A 75 -10.67 5.08 -17.81
N PHE A 76 -9.53 5.43 -17.23
CA PHE A 76 -9.36 5.55 -15.79
C PHE A 76 -10.23 6.69 -15.21
N ASN A 77 -10.34 7.83 -15.89
CA ASN A 77 -11.22 8.91 -15.46
C ASN A 77 -12.70 8.47 -15.44
N LYS A 78 -13.16 7.73 -16.45
CA LYS A 78 -14.53 7.17 -16.43
C LYS A 78 -14.75 6.17 -15.30
N LEU A 79 -13.77 5.33 -14.98
CA LEU A 79 -13.85 4.42 -13.85
C LEU A 79 -13.87 5.19 -12.52
N PHE A 80 -13.06 6.23 -12.42
CA PHE A 80 -12.97 7.07 -11.23
C PHE A 80 -14.28 7.82 -10.98
N GLU A 81 -14.83 8.47 -12.01
CA GLU A 81 -16.11 9.17 -11.98
C GLU A 81 -17.28 8.23 -11.61
N SER A 82 -17.34 7.06 -12.23
CA SER A 82 -18.41 6.10 -11.99
C SER A 82 -18.31 5.34 -10.66
N GLY A 83 -17.10 5.26 -10.08
CA GLY A 83 -16.81 4.41 -8.93
C GLY A 83 -16.97 2.91 -9.21
N MET A 84 -17.14 2.52 -10.48
CA MET A 84 -17.31 1.13 -10.91
C MET A 84 -16.07 0.65 -11.63
N PHE A 85 -15.43 -0.38 -11.07
CA PHE A 85 -14.24 -1.00 -11.66
C PHE A 85 -14.57 -2.36 -12.26
N PRO A 86 -13.87 -2.77 -13.33
CA PRO A 86 -14.09 -4.06 -13.96
C PRO A 86 -13.95 -5.22 -12.98
N LEU A 87 -14.90 -6.14 -12.99
CA LEU A 87 -14.85 -7.33 -12.12
C LEU A 87 -13.57 -8.15 -12.36
N ALA A 88 -13.10 -8.20 -13.60
CA ALA A 88 -11.85 -8.88 -13.96
C ALA A 88 -10.60 -8.35 -13.20
N TRP A 89 -10.64 -7.14 -12.65
CA TRP A 89 -9.53 -6.62 -11.84
C TRP A 89 -9.51 -7.17 -10.42
N SER A 90 -10.62 -7.74 -9.94
CA SER A 90 -10.69 -8.43 -8.66
C SER A 90 -10.20 -9.89 -8.72
N GLU A 91 -9.93 -10.38 -9.93
CA GLU A 91 -9.41 -11.72 -10.15
C GLU A 91 -7.89 -11.71 -10.29
N SER A 92 -7.24 -12.75 -9.77
CA SER A 92 -5.80 -12.94 -9.89
C SER A 92 -5.42 -14.40 -10.04
N VAL A 93 -4.33 -14.67 -10.75
CA VAL A 93 -3.71 -15.99 -10.74
C VAL A 93 -2.70 -16.03 -9.60
N ILE A 94 -2.87 -16.99 -8.67
CA ILE A 94 -1.93 -17.16 -7.56
C ILE A 94 -0.83 -18.13 -7.99
N GLN A 95 0.39 -17.61 -8.09
CA GLN A 95 1.59 -18.39 -8.37
C GLN A 95 2.31 -18.73 -7.05
N PRO A 96 2.40 -20.02 -6.66
CA PRO A 96 3.10 -20.39 -5.45
C PRO A 96 4.62 -20.29 -5.65
N LEU A 97 5.29 -19.56 -4.77
CA LEU A 97 6.73 -19.44 -4.70
C LEU A 97 7.26 -20.14 -3.44
N HIS A 98 8.11 -21.15 -3.62
CA HIS A 98 8.75 -21.84 -2.49
C HIS A 98 9.70 -20.88 -1.75
N LYS A 99 9.53 -20.74 -0.43
CA LYS A 99 10.32 -19.84 0.42
C LYS A 99 11.52 -20.56 1.04
N LYS A 100 11.27 -21.64 1.79
CA LYS A 100 12.27 -22.47 2.47
C LYS A 100 11.60 -23.73 3.04
N GLY A 101 12.40 -24.73 3.41
CA GLY A 101 11.91 -25.93 4.08
C GLY A 101 11.44 -27.01 3.12
N ASN A 102 10.59 -27.91 3.57
CA ASN A 102 10.10 -29.04 2.79
C ASN A 102 9.17 -28.57 1.66
N LYS A 103 9.51 -28.92 0.42
CA LYS A 103 8.72 -28.57 -0.78
C LYS A 103 7.32 -29.21 -0.82
N ASN A 104 7.10 -30.25 -0.05
CA ASN A 104 5.80 -30.93 0.01
C ASN A 104 4.83 -30.28 1.01
N SER A 105 5.26 -29.26 1.79
CA SER A 105 4.40 -28.54 2.72
C SER A 105 3.93 -27.22 2.09
N PRO A 106 2.62 -27.01 1.93
CA PRO A 106 2.06 -25.75 1.41
C PRO A 106 2.44 -24.52 2.25
N ASP A 107 2.69 -24.68 3.54
CA ASP A 107 3.08 -23.59 4.45
C ASP A 107 4.45 -22.99 4.12
N ASN A 108 5.26 -23.70 3.35
CA ASN A 108 6.56 -23.24 2.89
C ASN A 108 6.51 -22.46 1.59
N TYR A 109 5.31 -22.17 1.09
CA TYR A 109 5.08 -21.39 -0.11
C TYR A 109 4.47 -20.01 0.22
N ARG A 110 4.81 -19.02 -0.60
CA ARG A 110 4.15 -17.72 -0.64
C ARG A 110 3.37 -17.62 -1.93
N GLY A 111 2.10 -17.24 -1.86
CA GLY A 111 1.32 -16.89 -3.03
C GLY A 111 1.78 -15.53 -3.58
N ILE A 112 2.01 -15.47 -4.89
CA ILE A 112 2.19 -14.21 -5.62
C ILE A 112 0.96 -14.04 -6.48
N SER A 113 0.21 -12.95 -6.27
CA SER A 113 -0.98 -12.63 -7.06
C SER A 113 -0.55 -11.94 -8.37
N LEU A 114 -0.85 -12.57 -9.49
CA LEU A 114 -0.66 -12.02 -10.83
C LEU A 114 -1.96 -11.31 -11.22
N LEU A 115 -1.93 -9.99 -11.25
CA LEU A 115 -3.05 -9.11 -11.54
C LEU A 115 -3.01 -8.63 -13.00
N ASN A 116 -4.16 -8.20 -13.53
CA ASN A 116 -4.25 -7.52 -14.81
C ASN A 116 -3.43 -6.24 -14.83
N VAL A 117 -2.67 -6.01 -15.89
CA VAL A 117 -1.75 -4.87 -15.97
C VAL A 117 -2.49 -3.55 -15.95
N SER A 118 -3.65 -3.44 -16.61
CA SER A 118 -4.47 -2.22 -16.57
C SER A 118 -4.94 -1.86 -15.16
N GLY A 119 -5.35 -2.87 -14.36
CA GLY A 119 -5.68 -2.69 -12.95
C GLY A 119 -4.48 -2.22 -12.12
N LYS A 120 -3.28 -2.79 -12.35
CA LYS A 120 -2.03 -2.35 -11.71
C LYS A 120 -1.69 -0.90 -12.04
N LEU A 121 -1.86 -0.49 -13.31
CA LEU A 121 -1.59 0.90 -13.72
C LEU A 121 -2.53 1.89 -13.03
N CYS A 122 -3.84 1.60 -12.98
CA CYS A 122 -4.81 2.41 -12.28
C CYS A 122 -4.48 2.51 -10.78
N SER A 123 -4.23 1.36 -10.14
CA SER A 123 -3.84 1.31 -8.72
C SER A 123 -2.54 2.07 -8.45
N TYR A 124 -1.57 2.03 -9.37
CA TYR A 124 -0.33 2.79 -9.24
C TYR A 124 -0.58 4.31 -9.20
N VAL A 125 -1.43 4.83 -10.10
CA VAL A 125 -1.78 6.26 -10.13
C VAL A 125 -2.43 6.66 -8.81
N LEU A 126 -3.44 5.90 -8.37
CA LEU A 126 -4.15 6.19 -7.12
C LEU A 126 -3.24 6.11 -5.90
N ASN A 127 -2.39 5.07 -5.83
CA ASN A 127 -1.43 4.91 -4.73
C ASN A 127 -0.41 6.04 -4.71
N LYS A 128 0.05 6.50 -5.88
CA LYS A 128 1.00 7.62 -5.96
C LYS A 128 0.38 8.91 -5.42
N ARG A 129 -0.84 9.25 -5.85
CA ARG A 129 -1.58 10.41 -5.34
C ARG A 129 -1.76 10.36 -3.83
N LEU A 130 -2.26 9.22 -3.32
CA LEU A 130 -2.47 9.03 -1.89
C LEU A 130 -1.16 9.14 -1.10
N THR A 131 -0.09 8.52 -1.59
CA THR A 131 1.22 8.57 -0.93
C THR A 131 1.77 9.99 -0.90
N ASP A 132 1.72 10.71 -2.02
CA ASP A 132 2.22 12.07 -2.11
C ASP A 132 1.42 12.99 -1.16
N TRP A 133 0.10 12.85 -1.13
CA TRP A 133 -0.76 13.62 -0.23
C TRP A 133 -0.51 13.32 1.25
N VAL A 134 -0.40 12.03 1.62
CA VAL A 134 -0.16 11.61 3.02
C VAL A 134 1.20 12.08 3.54
N GLU A 135 2.23 12.06 2.68
CA GLU A 135 3.57 12.56 3.02
C GLU A 135 3.59 14.09 3.14
N GLU A 136 2.93 14.81 2.22
CA GLU A 136 2.84 16.27 2.24
C GLU A 136 2.18 16.78 3.53
N HIS A 137 1.17 16.06 4.03
CA HIS A 137 0.44 16.45 5.24
C HIS A 137 1.02 15.83 6.54
N GLY A 138 2.12 15.09 6.45
CA GLY A 138 2.78 14.51 7.61
C GLY A 138 1.93 13.51 8.39
N LEU A 139 1.02 12.79 7.72
CA LEU A 139 0.06 11.89 8.37
C LEU A 139 0.65 10.54 8.76
N ILE A 140 1.87 10.22 8.29
CA ILE A 140 2.56 8.98 8.67
C ILE A 140 3.49 9.27 9.83
N ASN A 141 3.39 8.46 10.88
CA ASN A 141 4.29 8.55 12.02
C ASN A 141 5.75 8.38 11.55
N GLU A 142 6.67 9.22 12.04
CA GLU A 142 8.08 9.17 11.66
C GLU A 142 8.78 7.86 12.02
N ALA A 143 8.28 7.13 13.01
CA ALA A 143 8.78 5.80 13.34
C ALA A 143 8.42 4.73 12.30
N GLN A 144 7.51 5.00 11.36
CA GLN A 144 7.16 4.09 10.28
C GLN A 144 8.10 4.32 9.08
N ALA A 145 9.03 3.41 8.85
CA ALA A 145 9.87 3.43 7.64
C ALA A 145 9.37 2.50 6.53
N GLY A 146 8.54 1.52 6.86
CA GLY A 146 7.98 0.58 5.87
C GLY A 146 7.09 1.30 4.84
N PHE A 147 7.28 1.01 3.54
CA PHE A 147 6.52 1.55 2.40
C PHE A 147 6.65 3.08 2.18
N ARG A 148 7.57 3.75 2.86
CA ARG A 148 7.83 5.18 2.69
C ARG A 148 9.03 5.44 1.80
N ARG A 149 8.99 6.54 1.01
CA ARG A 149 10.13 6.99 0.20
C ARG A 149 11.23 7.52 1.11
N ASN A 150 12.48 7.28 0.70
CA ASN A 150 13.69 7.74 1.41
C ASN A 150 13.89 7.15 2.82
N TYR A 151 13.04 6.21 3.25
CA TYR A 151 13.22 5.43 4.47
C TYR A 151 13.71 4.03 4.14
N SER A 152 14.52 3.45 5.02
CA SER A 152 15.06 2.11 4.84
C SER A 152 15.10 1.33 6.15
N THR A 153 15.31 0.02 6.06
CA THR A 153 15.57 -0.82 7.24
C THR A 153 16.86 -0.41 7.96
N ILE A 154 17.79 0.25 7.27
CA ILE A 154 19.05 0.74 7.86
C ILE A 154 18.76 1.81 8.91
N ASP A 155 17.77 2.67 8.69
CA ASP A 155 17.40 3.74 9.65
C ASP A 155 16.93 3.14 10.99
N HIS A 156 16.13 2.06 10.92
CA HIS A 156 15.70 1.34 12.13
C HIS A 156 16.85 0.62 12.82
N ILE A 157 17.74 0.00 12.06
CA ILE A 157 18.95 -0.66 12.63
C ILE A 157 19.83 0.37 13.30
N PHE A 158 20.05 1.53 12.68
CA PHE A 158 20.83 2.61 13.24
C PHE A 158 20.22 3.14 14.54
N THR A 159 18.91 3.40 14.55
CA THR A 159 18.19 3.85 15.74
C THR A 159 18.31 2.86 16.89
N LEU A 160 18.09 1.56 16.62
CA LEU A 160 18.23 0.50 17.61
C LEU A 160 19.66 0.43 18.15
N LEU A 161 20.66 0.51 17.28
CA LEU A 161 22.07 0.46 17.65
C LEU A 161 22.43 1.66 18.55
N ALA A 162 21.97 2.86 18.19
CA ALA A 162 22.18 4.06 19.02
C ALA A 162 21.55 3.94 20.41
N LEU A 163 20.34 3.37 20.50
CA LEU A 163 19.68 3.09 21.79
C LEU A 163 20.45 2.07 22.62
N VAL A 164 20.94 1.00 22.01
CA VAL A 164 21.77 -0.01 22.68
C VAL A 164 23.04 0.63 23.22
N GLN A 165 23.76 1.40 22.41
CA GLN A 165 24.99 2.08 22.83
C GLN A 165 24.74 3.06 23.98
N LYS A 166 23.67 3.84 23.90
CA LYS A 166 23.29 4.78 24.97
C LYS A 166 23.04 4.04 26.29
N GLN A 167 22.36 2.89 26.26
CA GLN A 167 22.09 2.14 27.47
C GLN A 167 23.36 1.46 28.05
N LEU A 168 24.26 0.97 27.19
CA LEU A 168 25.52 0.42 27.64
C LEU A 168 26.39 1.44 28.34
N LEU A 169 26.48 2.67 27.79
CA LEU A 169 27.21 3.78 28.41
C LEU A 169 26.63 4.18 29.77
N ASN A 170 25.33 4.07 29.95
CA ASN A 170 24.65 4.36 31.21
C ASN A 170 24.56 3.16 32.18
N HIS A 171 25.24 2.06 31.89
CA HIS A 171 25.16 0.79 32.65
C HIS A 171 23.70 0.31 32.84
N GLY A 172 22.79 0.71 31.94
CA GLY A 172 21.39 0.35 31.97
C GLY A 172 21.09 -0.94 31.22
N LYS A 173 19.81 -1.34 31.24
CA LYS A 173 19.30 -2.50 30.48
C LYS A 173 18.33 -2.00 29.42
N LEU A 174 18.38 -2.60 28.22
CA LEU A 174 17.41 -2.38 27.16
C LEU A 174 16.68 -3.69 26.87
N TYR A 175 15.37 -3.67 26.95
CA TYR A 175 14.51 -4.79 26.56
C TYR A 175 13.90 -4.45 25.21
N VAL A 176 14.04 -5.36 24.26
CA VAL A 176 13.54 -5.19 22.88
C VAL A 176 12.64 -6.35 22.52
N ALA A 177 11.44 -6.06 22.00
CA ALA A 177 10.53 -7.05 21.45
C ALA A 177 10.41 -6.85 19.94
N PHE A 178 10.60 -7.93 19.16
CA PHE A 178 10.36 -7.94 17.72
C PHE A 178 9.03 -8.63 17.45
N ILE A 179 8.10 -7.90 16.83
CA ILE A 179 6.77 -8.41 16.51
C ILE A 179 6.68 -8.59 15.00
N ASP A 180 6.33 -9.80 14.54
CA ASP A 180 6.12 -10.11 13.11
C ASP A 180 4.72 -10.68 12.91
N PHE A 181 3.97 -10.13 11.96
CA PHE A 181 2.64 -10.62 11.62
C PHE A 181 2.72 -11.75 10.59
N GLN A 182 2.22 -12.92 10.96
CA GLN A 182 2.14 -14.04 10.04
C GLN A 182 1.06 -13.80 8.99
N LYS A 183 1.42 -13.89 7.70
CA LYS A 183 0.48 -13.71 6.57
C LYS A 183 -0.34 -12.41 6.66
N ALA A 184 0.31 -11.30 7.01
CA ALA A 184 -0.35 -10.03 7.31
C ALA A 184 -1.34 -9.58 6.20
N PHE A 185 -0.98 -9.70 4.92
CA PHE A 185 -1.82 -9.31 3.80
C PHE A 185 -2.98 -10.28 3.52
N ASP A 186 -2.79 -11.58 3.83
CA ASP A 186 -3.82 -12.60 3.61
C ASP A 186 -4.91 -12.54 4.70
N LEU A 187 -4.55 -12.02 5.89
CA LEU A 187 -5.44 -11.94 7.05
C LEU A 187 -6.15 -10.58 7.20
N VAL A 188 -5.96 -9.65 6.26
CA VAL A 188 -6.70 -8.39 6.27
C VAL A 188 -8.19 -8.67 6.08
N ASP A 189 -9.00 -8.26 7.05
CA ASP A 189 -10.46 -8.30 6.92
C ASP A 189 -10.91 -7.29 5.88
N ARG A 190 -11.44 -7.78 4.77
CA ARG A 190 -11.98 -6.99 3.66
C ARG A 190 -13.50 -6.83 3.72
N SER A 191 -14.13 -7.39 4.75
CA SER A 191 -15.59 -7.33 4.95
C SER A 191 -16.08 -6.04 5.61
N CYS A 192 -15.19 -5.05 5.78
CA CYS A 192 -15.54 -3.76 6.37
C CYS A 192 -16.80 -3.17 5.69
N PRO A 193 -17.85 -2.81 6.47
CA PRO A 193 -19.12 -2.39 5.90
C PRO A 193 -18.94 -1.20 4.96
N GLN A 194 -19.30 -1.36 3.70
CA GLN A 194 -19.24 -0.29 2.70
C GLN A 194 -20.07 0.94 3.08
N GLU A 195 -20.98 0.81 4.05
CA GLU A 195 -21.86 1.90 4.49
C GLU A 195 -21.16 2.99 5.29
N GLU A 196 -20.15 2.68 6.08
CA GLU A 196 -19.36 3.70 6.79
C GLU A 196 -18.49 4.51 5.82
N TRP A 197 -17.99 3.88 4.77
CA TRP A 197 -17.21 4.53 3.73
C TRP A 197 -18.07 5.33 2.75
N ARG A 198 -19.32 4.89 2.48
CA ARG A 198 -20.28 5.61 1.62
C ARG A 198 -20.73 6.95 2.21
N LYS A 199 -20.67 7.14 3.52
CA LYS A 199 -20.98 8.41 4.17
C LYS A 199 -19.94 9.51 3.90
N ARG A 200 -18.71 9.12 3.49
CA ARG A 200 -17.66 10.05 3.06
C ARG A 200 -17.54 9.95 1.54
N LYS A 201 -18.34 10.75 0.83
CA LYS A 201 -18.52 10.66 -0.63
C LYS A 201 -17.24 10.66 -1.47
N ASN A 202 -16.12 11.11 -0.94
CA ASN A 202 -14.88 11.37 -1.68
C ASN A 202 -13.74 10.36 -1.45
N VAL A 203 -13.86 9.38 -0.54
CA VAL A 203 -12.82 8.37 -0.29
C VAL A 203 -13.19 7.02 -0.92
N GLN A 204 -14.34 6.90 -1.56
CA GLN A 204 -14.89 5.62 -2.06
C GLN A 204 -14.02 4.92 -3.12
N SER A 205 -13.26 5.67 -3.91
CA SER A 205 -12.43 5.11 -4.97
C SER A 205 -11.12 4.49 -4.49
N TYR A 206 -10.58 4.97 -3.38
CA TYR A 206 -9.26 4.56 -2.89
C TYR A 206 -9.25 3.27 -2.06
N THR A 207 -10.36 2.90 -1.41
CA THR A 207 -10.40 1.81 -0.43
C THR A 207 -10.85 0.46 -0.98
N LYS A 208 -11.32 0.40 -2.21
CA LYS A 208 -11.86 -0.84 -2.80
C LYS A 208 -10.78 -1.78 -3.35
N TYR A 209 -9.52 -1.33 -3.46
CA TYR A 209 -8.45 -2.02 -4.18
C TYR A 209 -7.07 -2.02 -3.50
N VAL A 210 -6.98 -1.61 -2.23
CA VAL A 210 -5.74 -1.77 -1.42
C VAL A 210 -5.70 -3.11 -0.74
#